data_b00aa9eedaa5d6830838533cedfa1ee5
#
_entry.id   b00aa9eedaa5d6830838533cedfa1ee5
#
_cell.length_a   1.000
_cell.length_b   1.000
_cell.length_c   1.000
_cell.angle_alpha   90.00
_cell.angle_beta   90.00
_cell.angle_gamma   90.00
#
_symmetry.space_group_name_H-M   'P 1'
#
loop_
_entity.id
_entity.type
_entity.pdbx_description
1 polymer ?
#
loop_
_entity_poly.entity_id
_entity_poly.type
_entity_poly.pdbx_seq_one_letter_code
_entity_poly.pdbx_strand_id
1 'polypeptide(L)'
;DDLGSRGLGDVYKRQLQRIQIIKGWIDNNSGRPKEKVFDVACSDGMQPDPITNRCPDNGARVNINDCSISTNVGSSELKTVWKDPEFAPDDKTFYYVRVLENPTCRWSTWDAIKAGYKPREGLHETIQERAWSSPIWYIPEQSDVEVVPLGGTIQLRNID
;
A
#
# COMPACT_ATOMS: atom_id res chain seq x y z
N ASP A 1 28.00 8.25 26.72
CA ASP A 1 27.91 7.06 25.86
C ASP A 1 26.47 6.57 25.76
N ASP A 2 25.63 7.32 25.04
CA ASP A 2 24.24 6.94 24.82
C ASP A 2 24.06 6.49 23.35
N LEU A 3 24.68 5.37 23.02
CA LEU A 3 24.49 4.72 21.71
C LEU A 3 23.28 3.77 21.68
N GLY A 4 22.66 3.49 22.84
CA GLY A 4 21.57 2.53 22.95
C GLY A 4 20.17 3.09 22.76
N SER A 5 19.95 4.39 22.95
CA SER A 5 18.59 4.99 22.91
C SER A 5 18.23 5.63 21.57
N ARG A 6 19.20 5.89 20.69
CA ARG A 6 18.93 6.59 19.41
C ARG A 6 18.18 5.75 18.38
N GLY A 7 18.32 4.42 18.43
CA GLY A 7 17.60 3.53 17.48
C GLY A 7 16.13 3.33 17.83
N LEU A 8 15.79 3.27 19.12
CA LEU A 8 14.41 3.05 19.57
C LEU A 8 13.60 4.35 19.61
N GLY A 9 14.22 5.50 19.87
CA GLY A 9 13.54 6.81 19.87
C GLY A 9 13.09 7.25 18.49
N ASP A 10 13.77 6.81 17.44
CA ASP A 10 13.44 7.16 16.05
C ASP A 10 12.27 6.32 15.51
N VAL A 11 12.15 5.08 15.95
CA VAL A 11 11.03 4.19 15.59
C VAL A 11 9.69 4.72 16.12
N TYR A 12 9.67 5.35 17.29
CA TYR A 12 8.45 5.93 17.87
C TYR A 12 8.08 7.29 17.29
N LYS A 13 8.93 7.93 16.50
CA LYS A 13 8.65 9.21 15.85
C LYS A 13 8.07 9.06 14.45
N ARG A 14 8.18 7.88 13.87
CA ARG A 14 7.64 7.60 12.54
C ARG A 14 6.15 7.36 12.66
N GLN A 15 5.37 8.28 12.11
CA GLN A 15 3.92 8.23 12.15
C GLN A 15 3.38 7.65 10.83
N LEU A 16 2.32 6.85 10.95
CA LEU A 16 1.60 6.33 9.80
C LEU A 16 0.87 7.47 9.10
N GLN A 17 0.96 7.50 7.78
CA GLN A 17 0.26 8.48 6.96
C GLN A 17 -1.06 7.94 6.43
N ARG A 18 -1.05 6.72 5.88
CA ARG A 18 -2.25 6.10 5.29
C ARG A 18 -2.11 4.60 5.10
N ILE A 19 -3.26 3.97 4.99
CA ILE A 19 -3.40 2.59 4.53
C ILE A 19 -3.98 2.61 3.12
N GLN A 20 -3.41 1.79 2.24
CA GLN A 20 -3.88 1.58 0.88
C GLN A 20 -4.26 0.12 0.70
N ILE A 21 -5.30 -0.12 -0.09
CA ILE A 21 -5.58 -1.43 -0.67
C ILE A 21 -5.28 -1.32 -2.16
N ILE A 22 -4.49 -2.25 -2.64
CA ILE A 22 -4.18 -2.42 -4.05
C ILE A 22 -5.00 -3.61 -4.54
N LYS A 23 -5.86 -3.34 -5.53
CA LYS A 23 -6.66 -4.33 -6.25
C LYS A 23 -6.01 -4.59 -7.61
N GLY A 24 -5.76 -5.85 -7.93
CA GLY A 24 -5.34 -6.26 -9.26
C GLY A 24 -6.31 -7.31 -9.83
N TRP A 25 -6.67 -7.19 -11.09
CA TRP A 25 -7.57 -8.13 -11.77
C TRP A 25 -7.26 -8.24 -13.26
N ILE A 26 -7.83 -9.26 -13.89
CA ILE A 26 -7.83 -9.38 -15.35
C ILE A 26 -9.17 -8.85 -15.85
N ASP A 27 -9.12 -7.85 -16.71
CA ASP A 27 -10.32 -7.30 -17.35
C ASP A 27 -10.87 -8.33 -18.36
N ASN A 28 -12.07 -8.84 -18.12
CA ASN A 28 -12.67 -9.90 -18.93
C ASN A 28 -12.94 -9.48 -20.37
N ASN A 29 -13.09 -8.18 -20.66
CA ASN A 29 -13.36 -7.68 -22.02
C ASN A 29 -12.08 -7.56 -22.86
N SER A 30 -10.99 -7.11 -22.24
CA SER A 30 -9.73 -6.87 -22.95
C SER A 30 -8.67 -7.96 -22.72
N GLY A 31 -8.86 -8.84 -21.75
CA GLY A 31 -7.88 -9.84 -21.31
C GLY A 31 -6.62 -9.23 -20.69
N ARG A 32 -6.61 -7.92 -20.40
CA ARG A 32 -5.43 -7.21 -19.90
C ARG A 32 -5.45 -7.09 -18.38
N PRO A 33 -4.29 -7.18 -17.74
CA PRO A 33 -4.18 -6.88 -16.31
C PRO A 33 -4.49 -5.41 -16.03
N LYS A 34 -5.24 -5.17 -14.97
CA LYS A 34 -5.55 -3.85 -14.42
C LYS A 34 -5.18 -3.77 -12.96
N GLU A 35 -4.85 -2.59 -12.50
CA GLU A 35 -4.57 -2.29 -11.11
C GLU A 35 -5.30 -1.01 -10.70
N LYS A 36 -5.80 -0.99 -9.47
CA LYS A 36 -6.36 0.20 -8.83
C LYS A 36 -5.90 0.28 -7.38
N VAL A 37 -5.58 1.50 -6.96
CA VAL A 37 -5.13 1.80 -5.61
C VAL A 37 -6.18 2.65 -4.91
N PHE A 38 -6.64 2.17 -3.75
CA PHE A 38 -7.58 2.84 -2.87
C PHE A 38 -6.86 3.23 -1.59
N ASP A 39 -6.84 4.51 -1.22
CA ASP A 39 -6.51 4.90 0.13
C ASP A 39 -7.75 4.63 1.00
N VAL A 40 -7.61 3.82 2.04
CA VAL A 40 -8.75 3.31 2.82
C VAL A 40 -8.76 3.80 4.27
N ALA A 41 -7.65 4.31 4.75
CA ALA A 41 -7.55 5.03 6.01
C ALA A 41 -6.49 6.12 5.90
N CYS A 42 -6.81 7.31 6.37
CA CYS A 42 -5.92 8.46 6.38
C CYS A 42 -5.58 8.82 7.83
N SER A 43 -4.38 9.36 8.04
CA SER A 43 -3.99 9.90 9.35
C SER A 43 -4.80 11.14 9.73
N ASP A 44 -4.65 11.56 10.97
CA ASP A 44 -5.16 12.82 11.49
C ASP A 44 -6.70 12.98 11.37
N GLY A 45 -7.42 11.85 11.39
CA GLY A 45 -8.89 11.83 11.28
C GLY A 45 -9.43 12.20 9.90
N MET A 46 -8.57 12.34 8.89
CA MET A 46 -8.98 12.65 7.52
C MET A 46 -9.65 11.44 6.86
N GLN A 47 -10.42 11.73 5.82
CA GLN A 47 -11.09 10.71 5.01
C GLN A 47 -10.55 10.73 3.57
N PRO A 48 -10.50 9.58 2.89
CA PRO A 48 -10.21 9.55 1.47
C PRO A 48 -11.24 10.33 0.67
N ASP A 49 -10.78 11.06 -0.33
CA ASP A 49 -11.65 11.71 -1.30
C ASP A 49 -12.43 10.65 -2.09
N PRO A 50 -13.77 10.73 -2.17
CA PRO A 50 -14.61 9.69 -2.78
C PRO A 50 -14.47 9.58 -4.29
N ILE A 51 -13.93 10.60 -4.96
CA ILE A 51 -13.76 10.62 -6.42
C ILE A 51 -12.40 10.06 -6.78
N THR A 52 -11.36 10.54 -6.11
CA THR A 52 -9.98 10.16 -6.43
C THR A 52 -9.50 8.92 -5.67
N ASN A 53 -10.21 8.51 -4.61
CA ASN A 53 -9.81 7.46 -3.66
C ASN A 53 -8.44 7.74 -3.02
N ARG A 54 -8.13 9.01 -2.75
CA ARG A 54 -6.85 9.43 -2.18
C ARG A 54 -7.03 10.19 -0.88
N CYS A 55 -6.15 9.92 0.07
CA CYS A 55 -6.05 10.75 1.27
C CYS A 55 -5.57 12.17 0.91
N PRO A 56 -6.10 13.20 1.57
CA PRO A 56 -5.52 14.52 1.52
C PRO A 56 -4.07 14.53 2.01
N ASP A 57 -3.32 15.58 1.64
CA ASP A 57 -1.99 15.81 2.21
C ASP A 57 -2.13 16.12 3.71
N ASN A 58 -1.49 15.32 4.55
CA ASN A 58 -1.52 15.51 6.01
C ASN A 58 -0.56 16.60 6.49
N GLY A 59 0.18 17.24 5.60
CA GLY A 59 1.12 18.30 5.94
C GLY A 59 2.45 17.83 6.51
N ALA A 60 2.72 16.51 6.51
CA ALA A 60 4.02 15.99 6.94
C ALA A 60 5.14 16.51 6.03
N ARG A 61 6.21 17.04 6.62
CA ARG A 61 7.35 17.61 5.91
C ARG A 61 8.65 17.17 6.53
N VAL A 62 9.69 17.21 5.72
CA VAL A 62 11.08 16.95 6.11
C VAL A 62 11.89 18.20 5.83
N ASN A 63 12.64 18.66 6.81
CA ASN A 63 13.65 19.69 6.60
C ASN A 63 14.95 19.02 6.15
N ILE A 64 15.31 19.20 4.89
CA ILE A 64 16.49 18.58 4.29
C ILE A 64 17.82 19.15 4.78
N ASN A 65 17.83 20.26 5.54
CA ASN A 65 19.08 20.81 6.08
C ASN A 65 19.56 20.09 7.34
N ASP A 66 18.62 19.54 8.12
CA ASP A 66 18.92 18.88 9.39
C ASP A 66 18.18 17.54 9.57
N CYS A 67 17.39 17.15 8.56
CA CYS A 67 16.52 15.98 8.58
C CYS A 67 15.50 15.95 9.73
N SER A 68 15.15 17.10 10.28
CA SER A 68 14.02 17.17 11.20
C SER A 68 12.71 16.90 10.46
N ILE A 69 11.76 16.27 11.15
CA ILE A 69 10.45 15.88 10.61
C ILE A 69 9.33 16.54 11.38
N SER A 70 8.18 16.69 10.74
CA SER A 70 6.95 17.11 11.43
C SER A 70 6.58 16.12 12.52
N THR A 71 6.37 16.57 13.75
CA THR A 71 6.12 15.73 14.93
C THR A 71 4.65 15.61 15.29
N ASN A 72 3.80 16.51 14.81
CA ASN A 72 2.41 16.66 15.22
C ASN A 72 1.41 16.20 14.15
N VAL A 73 1.86 15.42 13.17
CA VAL A 73 1.05 14.90 12.07
C VAL A 73 1.30 13.41 11.89
N GLY A 74 0.27 12.70 11.45
CA GLY A 74 0.30 11.27 11.32
C GLY A 74 -0.33 10.55 12.51
N SER A 75 -0.45 9.24 12.43
CA SER A 75 -1.11 8.41 13.43
C SER A 75 -0.20 7.29 13.91
N SER A 76 -0.25 6.98 15.19
CA SER A 76 0.44 5.80 15.76
C SER A 76 -0.24 4.49 15.36
N GLU A 77 -1.53 4.55 15.04
CA GLU A 77 -2.35 3.42 14.62
C GLU A 77 -3.32 3.89 13.53
N LEU A 78 -3.52 3.06 12.50
CA LEU A 78 -4.58 3.20 11.52
C LEU A 78 -5.33 1.89 11.39
N LYS A 79 -6.66 1.96 11.36
CA LYS A 79 -7.54 0.80 11.18
C LYS A 79 -8.78 1.18 10.42
N THR A 80 -9.29 0.25 9.63
CA THR A 80 -10.53 0.42 8.87
C THR A 80 -11.13 -0.91 8.51
N VAL A 81 -12.42 -0.90 8.20
CA VAL A 81 -13.11 -1.96 7.46
C VAL A 81 -13.48 -1.37 6.12
N TRP A 82 -13.04 -2.01 5.05
CA TRP A 82 -13.28 -1.55 3.69
C TRP A 82 -14.00 -2.62 2.89
N LYS A 83 -14.91 -2.18 2.03
CA LYS A 83 -15.62 -3.02 1.07
C LYS A 83 -15.33 -2.48 -0.33
N ASP A 84 -14.93 -3.37 -1.24
CA ASP A 84 -14.65 -2.97 -2.63
C ASP A 84 -15.92 -2.43 -3.31
N PRO A 85 -15.96 -1.13 -3.66
CA PRO A 85 -17.13 -0.55 -4.33
C PRO A 85 -17.27 -1.01 -5.79
N GLU A 86 -16.21 -1.62 -6.35
CA GLU A 86 -16.13 -2.10 -7.73
C GLU A 86 -15.91 -3.62 -7.78
N PHE A 87 -16.41 -4.33 -6.76
CA PHE A 87 -16.30 -5.78 -6.73
C PHE A 87 -17.13 -6.41 -7.84
N ALA A 88 -16.49 -7.22 -8.68
CA ALA A 88 -17.13 -8.02 -9.70
C ALA A 88 -16.96 -9.51 -9.36
N PRO A 89 -18.04 -10.25 -9.09
CA PRO A 89 -17.96 -11.64 -8.63
C PRO A 89 -17.38 -12.60 -9.66
N ASP A 90 -17.39 -12.25 -10.93
CA ASP A 90 -16.87 -13.06 -12.02
C ASP A 90 -15.39 -12.81 -12.33
N ASP A 91 -14.79 -11.77 -11.73
CA ASP A 91 -13.42 -11.41 -11.97
C ASP A 91 -12.46 -12.14 -11.01
N LYS A 92 -11.43 -12.78 -11.55
CA LYS A 92 -10.28 -13.22 -10.75
C LYS A 92 -9.53 -11.99 -10.28
N THR A 93 -9.48 -11.80 -8.97
CA THR A 93 -8.97 -10.58 -8.35
C THR A 93 -8.01 -10.93 -7.21
N PHE A 94 -7.01 -10.10 -6.98
CA PHE A 94 -6.24 -10.15 -5.75
C PHE A 94 -6.21 -8.77 -5.09
N TYR A 95 -6.01 -8.78 -3.78
CA TYR A 95 -5.90 -7.59 -2.96
C TYR A 95 -4.69 -7.72 -2.05
N TYR A 96 -3.96 -6.64 -1.85
CA TYR A 96 -2.99 -6.55 -0.76
C TYR A 96 -3.02 -5.18 -0.12
N VAL A 97 -2.59 -5.14 1.14
CA VAL A 97 -2.51 -3.90 1.91
C VAL A 97 -1.11 -3.33 1.78
N ARG A 98 -1.04 -2.02 1.66
CA ARG A 98 0.19 -1.24 1.76
C ARG A 98 0.00 -0.14 2.79
N VAL A 99 0.89 -0.07 3.77
CA VAL A 99 0.93 0.99 4.77
C VAL A 99 2.07 1.93 4.42
N LEU A 100 1.82 3.23 4.50
CA LEU A 100 2.82 4.26 4.27
C LEU A 100 3.03 5.06 5.55
N GLU A 101 4.31 5.29 5.89
CA GLU A 101 4.71 6.23 6.93
C GLU A 101 4.80 7.66 6.39
N ASN A 102 4.89 8.65 7.28
CA ASN A 102 5.26 10.01 6.90
C ASN A 102 6.67 10.03 6.27
N PRO A 103 6.97 10.98 5.39
CA PRO A 103 8.28 11.07 4.76
C PRO A 103 9.38 11.34 5.79
N THR A 104 10.56 10.79 5.54
CA THR A 104 11.80 11.01 6.30
C THR A 104 12.96 11.27 5.36
N CYS A 105 14.10 11.75 5.88
CA CYS A 105 15.32 11.78 5.08
C CYS A 105 15.73 10.37 4.67
N ARG A 106 16.20 10.24 3.45
CA ARG A 106 16.91 9.05 3.02
C ARG A 106 18.22 8.92 3.79
N TRP A 107 18.67 7.70 4.06
CA TRP A 107 19.94 7.46 4.79
C TRP A 107 21.14 8.18 4.14
N SER A 108 21.22 8.23 2.79
CA SER A 108 22.28 8.92 2.05
C SER A 108 22.25 10.45 2.27
N THR A 109 21.10 11.04 2.49
CA THR A 109 20.94 12.45 2.86
C THR A 109 21.44 12.69 4.28
N TRP A 110 21.09 11.81 5.22
CA TRP A 110 21.61 11.83 6.57
C TRP A 110 23.13 11.78 6.62
N ASP A 111 23.73 10.85 5.86
CA ASP A 111 25.18 10.69 5.83
C ASP A 111 25.87 11.91 5.24
N ALA A 112 25.29 12.50 4.17
CA ALA A 112 25.80 13.71 3.57
C ALA A 112 25.82 14.89 4.55
N ILE A 113 24.70 15.10 5.27
CA ILE A 113 24.58 16.16 6.28
C ILE A 113 25.61 15.95 7.40
N LYS A 114 25.71 14.73 7.94
CA LYS A 114 26.67 14.41 9.01
C LYS A 114 28.13 14.60 8.59
N ALA A 115 28.43 14.32 7.34
CA ALA A 115 29.77 14.47 6.79
C ALA A 115 30.07 15.86 6.24
N GLY A 116 29.09 16.78 6.27
CA GLY A 116 29.24 18.18 5.88
C GLY A 116 29.35 18.40 4.36
N TYR A 117 28.83 17.49 3.53
CA TYR A 117 28.79 17.66 2.08
C TYR A 117 27.33 17.64 1.56
N LYS A 118 27.15 18.05 0.30
CA LYS A 118 25.84 18.05 -0.33
C LYS A 118 25.38 16.64 -0.69
N PRO A 119 24.08 16.33 -0.56
CA PRO A 119 23.52 15.09 -1.09
C PRO A 119 23.85 14.91 -2.57
N ARG A 120 23.98 13.65 -3.00
CA ARG A 120 24.32 13.32 -4.38
C ARG A 120 23.20 13.77 -5.33
N GLU A 121 23.56 14.51 -6.38
CA GLU A 121 22.62 14.93 -7.41
C GLU A 121 21.92 13.74 -8.09
N GLY A 122 20.65 13.91 -8.43
CA GLY A 122 19.82 12.89 -9.07
C GLY A 122 19.22 11.85 -8.13
N LEU A 123 19.51 11.90 -6.83
CA LEU A 123 18.83 11.07 -5.82
C LEU A 123 17.76 11.88 -5.09
N HIS A 124 16.62 11.22 -4.82
CA HIS A 124 15.62 11.82 -3.93
C HIS A 124 16.19 11.92 -2.52
N GLU A 125 16.08 13.08 -1.91
CA GLU A 125 16.62 13.37 -0.58
C GLU A 125 15.77 12.77 0.54
N THR A 126 14.49 12.53 0.25
CA THR A 126 13.53 11.95 1.20
C THR A 126 13.03 10.60 0.70
N ILE A 127 12.52 9.80 1.64
CA ILE A 127 11.87 8.52 1.38
C ILE A 127 10.60 8.42 2.23
N GLN A 128 9.63 7.71 1.73
CA GLN A 128 8.44 7.32 2.45
C GLN A 128 8.46 5.80 2.64
N GLU A 129 8.70 5.35 3.87
CA GLU A 129 8.77 3.93 4.19
C GLU A 129 7.41 3.26 4.02
N ARG A 130 7.44 1.97 3.68
CA ARG A 130 6.26 1.19 3.33
C ARG A 130 6.36 -0.22 3.87
N ALA A 131 5.22 -0.75 4.27
CA ALA A 131 5.04 -2.17 4.56
C ALA A 131 3.93 -2.75 3.67
N TRP A 132 4.02 -4.03 3.33
CA TRP A 132 3.05 -4.75 2.50
C TRP A 132 2.60 -6.03 3.20
N SER A 133 1.33 -6.37 3.01
CA SER A 133 0.81 -7.69 3.37
C SER A 133 1.04 -8.70 2.25
N SER A 134 0.85 -9.97 2.55
CA SER A 134 0.61 -10.99 1.53
C SER A 134 -0.68 -10.69 0.76
N PRO A 135 -0.81 -11.11 -0.51
CA PRO A 135 -2.03 -10.94 -1.26
C PRO A 135 -3.12 -11.90 -0.79
N ILE A 136 -4.36 -11.43 -0.87
CA ILE A 136 -5.58 -12.21 -0.71
C ILE A 136 -6.13 -12.42 -2.11
N TRP A 137 -6.35 -13.66 -2.52
CA TRP A 137 -6.87 -14.03 -3.82
C TRP A 137 -8.37 -14.29 -3.73
N TYR A 138 -9.11 -13.70 -4.65
CA TYR A 138 -10.49 -14.04 -4.94
C TYR A 138 -10.53 -14.77 -6.27
N ILE A 139 -11.05 -15.98 -6.24
CA ILE A 139 -11.26 -16.82 -7.41
C ILE A 139 -12.75 -17.10 -7.44
N PRO A 140 -13.48 -16.71 -8.50
CA PRO A 140 -14.89 -17.04 -8.66
C PRO A 140 -15.09 -18.56 -8.53
N GLU A 141 -16.17 -18.97 -7.87
CA GLU A 141 -16.58 -20.36 -7.92
C GLU A 141 -16.84 -20.71 -9.37
N GLN A 142 -16.15 -21.69 -9.90
CA GLN A 142 -16.49 -22.25 -11.19
C GLN A 142 -17.83 -22.95 -11.01
N SER A 143 -18.82 -22.62 -11.85
CA SER A 143 -20.03 -23.40 -11.97
C SER A 143 -19.65 -24.88 -12.07
N ASP A 144 -20.29 -25.72 -11.27
CA ASP A 144 -20.01 -27.16 -11.16
C ASP A 144 -19.89 -27.78 -12.57
N VAL A 145 -18.70 -28.30 -12.86
CA VAL A 145 -18.50 -29.05 -14.11
C VAL A 145 -18.97 -30.46 -13.85
N GLU A 146 -20.13 -30.84 -14.40
CA GLU A 146 -20.61 -32.21 -14.34
C GLU A 146 -19.67 -33.11 -15.15
N VAL A 147 -19.03 -34.04 -14.49
CA VAL A 147 -18.21 -35.07 -15.15
C VAL A 147 -19.14 -36.15 -15.61
N VAL A 148 -19.50 -36.18 -16.89
CA VAL A 148 -20.32 -37.23 -17.50
C VAL A 148 -19.39 -38.27 -18.09
N PRO A 149 -19.36 -39.52 -17.56
CA PRO A 149 -18.58 -40.58 -18.16
C PRO A 149 -19.25 -41.10 -19.44
N LEU A 150 -18.63 -40.85 -20.57
CA LEU A 150 -19.06 -41.37 -21.87
C LEU A 150 -18.00 -42.39 -22.33
N GLY A 151 -18.35 -43.68 -22.22
CA GLY A 151 -17.62 -44.77 -22.87
C GLY A 151 -16.10 -44.80 -22.63
N GLY A 152 -15.65 -44.59 -21.40
CA GLY A 152 -14.23 -44.58 -21.02
C GLY A 152 -13.48 -43.29 -21.25
N THR A 153 -14.12 -42.28 -21.78
CA THR A 153 -13.54 -40.93 -21.93
C THR A 153 -14.29 -39.93 -21.02
N ILE A 154 -13.56 -39.22 -20.20
CA ILE A 154 -14.11 -38.15 -19.34
C ILE A 154 -14.26 -36.90 -20.20
N GLN A 155 -15.47 -36.41 -20.38
CA GLN A 155 -15.74 -35.08 -20.99
C GLN A 155 -16.27 -34.17 -19.92
N LEU A 156 -15.66 -32.97 -19.84
CA LEU A 156 -16.12 -31.87 -18.98
C LEU A 156 -17.16 -31.08 -19.77
N ARG A 157 -18.34 -30.88 -19.19
CA ARG A 157 -19.36 -29.96 -19.71
C ARG A 157 -19.64 -28.88 -18.70
N ASN A 158 -19.75 -27.65 -19.16
CA ASN A 158 -20.33 -26.60 -18.35
C ASN A 158 -21.83 -26.83 -18.23
N ILE A 159 -22.35 -26.73 -17.03
CA ILE A 159 -23.80 -26.74 -16.78
C ILE A 159 -24.21 -25.27 -16.80
N ASP A 160 -25.05 -24.89 -17.77
CA ASP A 160 -25.67 -23.56 -17.88
C ASP A 160 -26.73 -23.36 -16.79
#